data_893a41fd6af56add4d15c752c7b8c634
#
_entry.id   893a41fd6af56add4d15c752c7b8c634
#
_cell.length_a   1.000
_cell.length_b   1.000
_cell.length_c   1.000
_cell.angle_alpha   90.00
_cell.angle_beta   90.00
_cell.angle_gamma   90.00
#
_symmetry.space_group_name_H-M   'P 1'
#
loop_
_entity.id
_entity.type
_entity.pdbx_description
1 polymer ?
#
loop_
_entity_poly.entity_id
_entity_poly.type
_entity_poly.pdbx_seq_one_letter_code
_entity_poly.pdbx_strand_id
1 'polypeptide(L)'
;MKTTFVKSIILGLFAMASITTVQAEEAGKEAAGKANATSVKVLVVGLDNVSSNYFPESMITEETGIPEDSIGDTYNRIITDNIIQTNKSKEFTFISSENFSDTEQLLGEVKMSGENEESYADVEQIDHKNYKQLMDEAHADYVLFLNQHYLKWQEKPLRTLFHFVSYSLYDKNQQEVTKGNNYFTCMNLEKADKLSKASRKSSSKIASTIIKSIDK
;
A
#
# COMPACT_ATOMS: atom_id res chain seq x y z
N MET A 1 -39.29 -37.01 8.34
CA MET A 1 -40.09 -35.86 8.77
C MET A 1 -39.60 -34.64 7.98
N LYS A 2 -40.50 -34.14 7.12
CA LYS A 2 -40.24 -32.98 6.27
C LYS A 2 -40.70 -31.72 7.02
N THR A 3 -39.89 -30.72 7.13
CA THR A 3 -40.31 -29.41 7.64
C THR A 3 -39.96 -28.32 6.61
N THR A 4 -41.03 -27.83 6.01
CA THR A 4 -41.08 -26.77 5.01
C THR A 4 -41.03 -25.43 5.73
N PHE A 5 -40.13 -24.52 5.34
CA PHE A 5 -40.16 -23.12 5.81
C PHE A 5 -40.64 -22.18 4.71
N VAL A 6 -41.65 -21.43 5.08
CA VAL A 6 -42.43 -20.50 4.27
C VAL A 6 -41.67 -19.20 4.07
N LYS A 7 -41.65 -18.71 2.81
CA LYS A 7 -41.16 -17.38 2.43
C LYS A 7 -42.26 -16.34 2.70
N SER A 8 -41.95 -15.33 3.50
CA SER A 8 -42.80 -14.14 3.61
C SER A 8 -42.25 -13.03 2.72
N ILE A 9 -43.07 -12.64 1.75
CA ILE A 9 -42.84 -11.47 0.89
C ILE A 9 -43.57 -10.30 1.53
N ILE A 10 -42.88 -9.21 1.84
CA ILE A 10 -43.51 -7.96 2.24
C ILE A 10 -43.38 -6.99 1.06
N LEU A 11 -44.56 -6.67 0.52
CA LEU A 11 -44.77 -5.68 -0.53
C LEU A 11 -45.04 -4.34 0.15
N GLY A 12 -44.14 -3.36 -0.01
CA GLY A 12 -44.32 -1.99 0.50
C GLY A 12 -44.71 -1.04 -0.63
N LEU A 13 -45.93 -0.49 -0.53
CA LEU A 13 -46.46 0.53 -1.43
C LEU A 13 -45.70 1.85 -1.32
N PHE A 14 -45.31 2.40 -2.46
CA PHE A 14 -44.86 3.78 -2.59
C PHE A 14 -46.04 4.71 -2.86
N ALA A 15 -46.27 5.68 -1.98
CA ALA A 15 -47.17 6.80 -2.21
C ALA A 15 -46.39 7.97 -2.84
N MET A 16 -46.82 8.37 -4.03
CA MET A 16 -46.35 9.60 -4.70
C MET A 16 -47.01 10.82 -4.06
N ALA A 17 -46.24 11.80 -3.63
CA ALA A 17 -46.71 13.13 -3.34
C ALA A 17 -46.06 14.13 -4.32
N SER A 18 -46.86 14.65 -5.21
CA SER A 18 -46.53 15.74 -6.12
C SER A 18 -46.61 17.08 -5.34
N ILE A 19 -45.54 17.87 -5.35
CA ILE A 19 -45.58 19.26 -4.89
C ILE A 19 -45.08 20.17 -6.00
N THR A 20 -45.95 21.10 -6.31
CA THR A 20 -45.88 22.13 -7.34
C THR A 20 -44.79 23.17 -7.12
N THR A 21 -44.23 23.61 -8.23
CA THR A 21 -43.33 24.74 -8.45
C THR A 21 -43.78 26.07 -7.86
N VAL A 22 -42.85 26.76 -7.23
CA VAL A 22 -42.85 28.24 -7.20
C VAL A 22 -41.49 28.72 -7.71
N GLN A 23 -41.54 29.45 -8.83
CA GLN A 23 -40.42 30.19 -9.36
C GLN A 23 -40.16 31.43 -8.51
N ALA A 24 -38.92 31.64 -8.11
CA ALA A 24 -38.40 32.95 -7.78
C ALA A 24 -37.04 33.08 -8.49
N GLU A 25 -37.02 33.95 -9.46
CA GLU A 25 -35.82 34.50 -10.10
C GLU A 25 -35.06 35.33 -9.07
N GLU A 26 -33.81 35.00 -8.81
CA GLU A 26 -32.82 36.03 -8.42
C GLU A 26 -31.43 35.66 -8.88
N ALA A 27 -30.80 36.65 -9.36
CA ALA A 27 -29.55 36.78 -10.14
C ALA A 27 -28.33 36.03 -9.63
N GLY A 28 -27.63 35.49 -10.60
CA GLY A 28 -26.21 35.39 -10.82
C GLY A 28 -25.23 35.44 -9.62
N LYS A 29 -24.68 34.27 -9.33
CA LYS A 29 -23.23 34.12 -9.09
C LYS A 29 -22.83 32.75 -9.61
N GLU A 30 -22.07 32.76 -10.71
CA GLU A 30 -21.33 31.60 -11.18
C GLU A 30 -20.48 31.04 -10.02
N ALA A 31 -20.96 29.98 -9.39
CA ALA A 31 -20.09 29.09 -8.66
C ALA A 31 -19.37 28.26 -9.72
N ALA A 32 -18.17 28.71 -10.09
CA ALA A 32 -17.24 27.90 -10.86
C ALA A 32 -17.19 26.51 -10.21
N GLY A 33 -17.73 25.50 -10.90
CA GLY A 33 -17.68 24.13 -10.47
C GLY A 33 -16.23 23.76 -10.21
N LYS A 34 -15.89 23.44 -8.96
CA LYS A 34 -14.67 22.69 -8.67
C LYS A 34 -14.81 21.40 -9.45
N ALA A 35 -14.10 21.30 -10.58
CA ALA A 35 -13.87 20.05 -11.24
C ALA A 35 -13.41 19.08 -10.13
N ASN A 36 -14.04 17.92 -10.00
CA ASN A 36 -13.58 16.85 -9.13
C ASN A 36 -12.15 16.53 -9.60
N ALA A 37 -11.16 17.08 -8.90
CA ALA A 37 -9.77 16.77 -9.16
C ALA A 37 -9.65 15.25 -8.93
N THR A 38 -9.37 14.52 -10.01
CA THR A 38 -9.16 13.08 -9.95
C THR A 38 -7.95 12.86 -9.07
N SER A 39 -8.11 12.14 -7.94
CA SER A 39 -7.00 11.89 -7.02
C SER A 39 -5.93 11.04 -7.73
N VAL A 40 -4.67 11.42 -7.55
CA VAL A 40 -3.51 10.65 -8.04
C VAL A 40 -3.48 9.31 -7.31
N LYS A 41 -3.42 8.21 -8.06
CA LYS A 41 -3.41 6.86 -7.50
C LYS A 41 -2.02 6.25 -7.52
N VAL A 42 -1.58 5.76 -6.38
CA VAL A 42 -0.30 5.06 -6.19
C VAL A 42 -0.59 3.61 -5.81
N LEU A 43 -0.25 2.67 -6.68
CA LEU A 43 -0.31 1.23 -6.41
C LEU A 43 0.87 0.85 -5.53
N VAL A 44 0.62 0.22 -4.39
CA VAL A 44 1.66 -0.29 -3.48
C VAL A 44 1.84 -1.77 -3.71
N VAL A 45 3.05 -2.16 -4.08
CA VAL A 45 3.43 -3.55 -4.42
C VAL A 45 4.53 -4.00 -3.46
N GLY A 46 4.27 -5.04 -2.67
CA GLY A 46 5.28 -5.69 -1.85
C GLY A 46 6.09 -6.70 -2.67
N LEU A 47 7.39 -6.76 -2.46
CA LEU A 47 8.27 -7.76 -3.10
C LEU A 47 8.57 -8.95 -2.17
N ASP A 48 7.91 -9.04 -1.01
CA ASP A 48 8.00 -10.11 0.00
C ASP A 48 9.43 -10.46 0.44
N ASN A 49 10.34 -9.50 0.27
CA ASN A 49 11.75 -9.68 0.52
C ASN A 49 12.10 -9.21 1.94
N VAL A 50 12.32 -10.18 2.84
CA VAL A 50 12.78 -9.93 4.21
C VAL A 50 14.16 -10.54 4.37
N SER A 51 15.08 -9.79 4.94
CA SER A 51 16.42 -10.28 5.27
C SER A 51 16.93 -9.72 6.59
N SER A 52 17.96 -10.33 7.14
CA SER A 52 18.53 -9.93 8.41
C SER A 52 20.04 -10.18 8.47
N ASN A 53 20.74 -9.34 9.23
CA ASN A 53 22.15 -9.59 9.56
C ASN A 53 22.33 -10.58 10.73
N TYR A 54 21.24 -10.97 11.39
CA TYR A 54 21.33 -11.79 12.61
C TYR A 54 20.24 -12.88 12.73
N PHE A 55 19.00 -12.58 12.38
CA PHE A 55 17.85 -13.47 12.58
C PHE A 55 17.61 -14.35 11.34
N PRO A 56 17.81 -15.69 11.42
CA PRO A 56 17.30 -16.59 10.40
C PRO A 56 15.76 -16.62 10.44
N GLU A 57 15.13 -17.02 9.34
CA GLU A 57 13.66 -17.09 9.20
C GLU A 57 13.01 -17.96 10.29
N SER A 58 13.64 -19.08 10.64
CA SER A 58 13.16 -19.94 11.72
C SER A 58 13.06 -19.23 13.06
N MET A 59 14.02 -18.35 13.39
CA MET A 59 13.98 -17.56 14.62
C MET A 59 12.90 -16.46 14.53
N ILE A 60 12.71 -15.86 13.36
CA ILE A 60 11.61 -14.90 13.14
C ILE A 60 10.28 -15.61 13.41
N THR A 61 10.08 -16.79 12.85
CA THR A 61 8.87 -17.60 13.08
C THR A 61 8.66 -17.95 14.55
N GLU A 62 9.71 -18.41 15.24
CA GLU A 62 9.63 -18.80 16.66
C GLU A 62 9.21 -17.61 17.55
N GLU A 63 9.81 -16.45 17.34
CA GLU A 63 9.60 -15.26 18.18
C GLU A 63 8.30 -14.52 17.84
N THR A 64 7.92 -14.48 16.57
CA THR A 64 6.76 -13.70 16.12
C THR A 64 5.49 -14.52 15.98
N GLY A 65 5.62 -15.83 15.74
CA GLY A 65 4.52 -16.73 15.40
C GLY A 65 4.06 -16.62 13.94
N ILE A 66 4.81 -15.90 13.07
CA ILE A 66 4.54 -15.80 11.65
C ILE A 66 5.19 -17.00 10.95
N PRO A 67 4.46 -17.81 10.14
CA PRO A 67 5.06 -18.92 9.38
C PRO A 67 6.17 -18.44 8.44
N GLU A 68 7.21 -19.28 8.23
CA GLU A 68 8.38 -18.92 7.39
C GLU A 68 7.97 -18.46 5.98
N ASP A 69 7.06 -19.19 5.34
CA ASP A 69 6.53 -18.90 4.01
C ASP A 69 5.65 -17.64 3.92
N SER A 70 5.28 -17.07 5.06
CA SER A 70 4.40 -15.91 5.16
C SER A 70 5.10 -14.68 5.76
N ILE A 71 6.41 -14.76 6.04
CA ILE A 71 7.14 -13.64 6.68
C ILE A 71 7.12 -12.43 5.76
N GLY A 72 7.51 -12.59 4.48
CA GLY A 72 7.56 -11.52 3.50
C GLY A 72 6.22 -10.84 3.31
N ASP A 73 5.21 -11.61 2.97
CA ASP A 73 3.83 -11.13 2.78
C ASP A 73 3.31 -10.37 4.03
N THR A 74 3.48 -10.96 5.22
CA THR A 74 3.01 -10.35 6.46
C THR A 74 3.68 -9.00 6.74
N TYR A 75 5.01 -8.90 6.56
CA TYR A 75 5.74 -7.66 6.76
C TYR A 75 5.33 -6.59 5.74
N ASN A 76 5.22 -6.95 4.46
CA ASN A 76 4.80 -6.03 3.40
C ASN A 76 3.37 -5.55 3.60
N ARG A 77 2.44 -6.43 3.92
CA ARG A 77 1.06 -6.09 4.20
C ARG A 77 0.94 -5.10 5.36
N ILE A 78 1.67 -5.30 6.45
CA ILE A 78 1.70 -4.36 7.59
C ILE A 78 2.14 -2.96 7.15
N ILE A 79 3.19 -2.85 6.33
CA ILE A 79 3.69 -1.56 5.85
C ILE A 79 2.69 -0.92 4.88
N THR A 80 2.15 -1.69 3.93
CA THR A 80 1.14 -1.26 2.96
C THR A 80 -0.10 -0.71 3.66
N ASP A 81 -0.66 -1.47 4.60
CA ASP A 81 -1.84 -1.06 5.40
C ASP A 81 -1.57 0.24 6.15
N ASN A 82 -0.39 0.37 6.76
CA ASN A 82 -0.02 1.59 7.45
C ASN A 82 0.17 2.78 6.50
N ILE A 83 0.71 2.60 5.30
CA ILE A 83 0.81 3.65 4.28
C ILE A 83 -0.60 4.14 3.92
N ILE A 84 -1.51 3.20 3.62
CA ILE A 84 -2.89 3.50 3.24
C ILE A 84 -3.63 4.22 4.39
N GLN A 85 -3.57 3.67 5.59
CA GLN A 85 -4.30 4.19 6.76
C GLN A 85 -3.76 5.53 7.29
N THR A 86 -2.48 5.80 7.13
CA THR A 86 -1.86 7.04 7.62
C THR A 86 -1.86 8.16 6.59
N ASN A 87 -2.20 7.87 5.34
CA ASN A 87 -2.37 8.89 4.31
C ASN A 87 -3.53 9.83 4.68
N LYS A 88 -3.23 11.13 4.75
CA LYS A 88 -4.20 12.19 5.03
C LYS A 88 -4.48 13.10 3.83
N SER A 89 -3.79 12.86 2.71
CA SER A 89 -4.01 13.61 1.49
C SER A 89 -5.38 13.26 0.90
N LYS A 90 -6.06 14.26 0.34
CA LYS A 90 -7.26 14.08 -0.47
C LYS A 90 -6.93 14.01 -1.97
N GLU A 91 -5.73 14.41 -2.33
CA GLU A 91 -5.23 14.47 -3.71
C GLU A 91 -4.51 13.18 -4.12
N PHE A 92 -4.11 12.37 -3.15
CA PHE A 92 -3.41 11.11 -3.35
C PHE A 92 -4.15 9.95 -2.68
N THR A 93 -4.23 8.83 -3.40
CA THR A 93 -4.80 7.57 -2.90
C THR A 93 -3.79 6.46 -3.08
N PHE A 94 -3.42 5.78 -1.99
CA PHE A 94 -2.62 4.56 -2.03
C PHE A 94 -3.55 3.35 -2.06
N ILE A 95 -3.28 2.40 -2.94
CA ILE A 95 -4.05 1.15 -3.09
C ILE A 95 -3.12 -0.05 -3.01
N SER A 96 -3.58 -1.15 -2.39
CA SER A 96 -2.81 -2.40 -2.30
C SER A 96 -2.88 -3.18 -3.61
N SER A 97 -1.77 -3.82 -3.98
CA SER A 97 -1.71 -4.73 -5.13
C SER A 97 -2.38 -6.08 -4.89
N GLU A 98 -2.73 -6.45 -3.66
CA GLU A 98 -3.33 -7.74 -3.31
C GLU A 98 -4.64 -8.05 -4.06
N ASN A 99 -5.29 -7.03 -4.61
CA ASN A 99 -6.54 -7.17 -5.35
C ASN A 99 -6.36 -7.37 -6.87
N PHE A 100 -5.11 -7.44 -7.36
CA PHE A 100 -4.81 -7.49 -8.79
C PHE A 100 -4.06 -8.78 -9.13
N SER A 101 -4.63 -9.59 -10.04
CA SER A 101 -4.11 -10.92 -10.39
C SER A 101 -2.78 -10.91 -11.16
N ASP A 102 -2.55 -9.86 -11.94
CA ASP A 102 -1.38 -9.77 -12.82
C ASP A 102 -0.09 -9.37 -12.07
N THR A 103 -0.21 -9.05 -10.76
CA THR A 103 0.93 -8.64 -9.93
C THR A 103 1.98 -9.75 -9.81
N GLU A 104 1.57 -11.03 -9.66
CA GLU A 104 2.51 -12.16 -9.49
C GLU A 104 3.45 -12.33 -10.69
N GLN A 105 2.94 -12.18 -11.92
CA GLN A 105 3.77 -12.27 -13.11
C GLN A 105 4.81 -11.15 -13.14
N LEU A 106 4.40 -9.93 -12.84
CA LEU A 106 5.28 -8.77 -12.79
C LEU A 106 6.35 -8.91 -11.69
N LEU A 107 6.00 -9.43 -10.52
CA LEU A 107 6.94 -9.66 -9.41
C LEU A 107 8.09 -10.59 -9.81
N GLY A 108 7.83 -11.60 -10.64
CA GLY A 108 8.86 -12.53 -11.15
C GLY A 108 9.88 -11.88 -12.10
N GLU A 109 9.55 -10.73 -12.69
CA GLU A 109 10.42 -9.99 -13.61
C GLU A 109 11.25 -8.89 -12.92
N VAL A 110 10.88 -8.50 -11.68
CA VAL A 110 11.59 -7.45 -10.93
C VAL A 110 12.95 -7.96 -10.47
N LYS A 111 14.00 -7.23 -10.81
CA LYS A 111 15.34 -7.48 -10.30
C LYS A 111 15.63 -6.56 -9.13
N MET A 112 16.49 -7.02 -8.24
CA MET A 112 16.95 -6.20 -7.12
C MET A 112 18.37 -5.71 -7.39
N SER A 113 18.64 -4.45 -7.04
CA SER A 113 19.95 -3.83 -7.07
C SER A 113 20.31 -3.26 -5.70
N GLY A 114 21.59 -3.33 -5.32
CA GLY A 114 22.04 -2.93 -3.98
C GLY A 114 21.94 -4.05 -2.96
N GLU A 115 22.22 -3.73 -1.69
CA GLU A 115 22.28 -4.69 -0.58
C GLU A 115 21.66 -4.12 0.69
N ASN A 116 21.16 -5.00 1.54
CA ASN A 116 20.66 -4.65 2.88
C ASN A 116 19.62 -3.52 2.84
N GLU A 117 19.85 -2.45 3.65
CA GLU A 117 18.96 -1.29 3.73
C GLU A 117 18.87 -0.47 2.43
N GLU A 118 19.75 -0.68 1.46
CA GLU A 118 19.81 0.00 0.16
C GLU A 118 19.55 -0.96 -1.01
N SER A 119 18.68 -1.93 -0.80
CA SER A 119 18.21 -2.83 -1.85
C SER A 119 16.98 -2.24 -2.53
N TYR A 120 17.03 -2.05 -3.86
CA TYR A 120 16.00 -1.37 -4.63
C TYR A 120 15.55 -2.19 -5.83
N ALA A 121 14.24 -2.11 -6.14
CA ALA A 121 13.69 -2.71 -7.34
C ALA A 121 14.25 -2.04 -8.59
N ASP A 122 14.61 -2.86 -9.57
CA ASP A 122 14.96 -2.47 -10.92
C ASP A 122 13.89 -3.04 -11.86
N VAL A 123 13.15 -2.17 -12.50
CA VAL A 123 12.04 -2.52 -13.40
C VAL A 123 12.42 -2.45 -14.88
N GLU A 124 13.68 -2.17 -15.23
CA GLU A 124 14.13 -2.05 -16.63
C GLU A 124 13.92 -3.34 -17.43
N GLN A 125 13.93 -4.48 -16.76
CA GLN A 125 13.75 -5.79 -17.39
C GLN A 125 12.28 -6.21 -17.51
N ILE A 126 11.37 -5.51 -16.86
CA ILE A 126 9.93 -5.80 -16.92
C ILE A 126 9.42 -5.47 -18.33
N ASP A 127 8.71 -6.40 -18.95
CA ASP A 127 8.05 -6.15 -20.23
C ASP A 127 7.10 -4.96 -20.11
N HIS A 128 7.29 -3.95 -20.95
CA HIS A 128 6.53 -2.70 -20.91
C HIS A 128 5.01 -2.92 -21.05
N LYS A 129 4.60 -3.96 -21.77
CA LYS A 129 3.19 -4.29 -21.93
C LYS A 129 2.61 -4.85 -20.63
N ASN A 130 3.34 -5.72 -19.92
CA ASN A 130 2.91 -6.29 -18.65
C ASN A 130 2.83 -5.20 -17.57
N TYR A 131 3.82 -4.32 -17.53
CA TYR A 131 3.82 -3.17 -16.63
C TYR A 131 2.62 -2.24 -16.89
N LYS A 132 2.41 -1.88 -18.15
CA LYS A 132 1.28 -1.02 -18.54
C LYS A 132 -0.06 -1.67 -18.24
N GLN A 133 -0.20 -2.99 -18.46
CA GLN A 133 -1.44 -3.71 -18.17
C GLN A 133 -1.80 -3.61 -16.68
N LEU A 134 -0.82 -3.84 -15.78
CA LEU A 134 -1.03 -3.68 -14.34
C LEU A 134 -1.47 -2.25 -13.98
N MET A 135 -0.82 -1.24 -14.56
CA MET A 135 -1.17 0.16 -14.33
C MET A 135 -2.59 0.51 -14.76
N ASP A 136 -2.97 0.01 -15.95
CA ASP A 136 -4.31 0.24 -16.51
C ASP A 136 -5.38 -0.49 -15.70
N GLU A 137 -5.13 -1.73 -15.25
CA GLU A 137 -6.05 -2.52 -14.40
C GLU A 137 -6.26 -1.86 -13.04
N ALA A 138 -5.18 -1.42 -12.41
CA ALA A 138 -5.23 -0.73 -11.13
C ALA A 138 -5.76 0.71 -11.26
N HIS A 139 -5.87 1.25 -12.48
CA HIS A 139 -6.09 2.67 -12.73
C HIS A 139 -5.11 3.55 -11.95
N ALA A 140 -3.84 3.13 -11.88
CA ALA A 140 -2.79 3.78 -11.12
C ALA A 140 -1.97 4.74 -12.00
N ASP A 141 -1.51 5.82 -11.41
CA ASP A 141 -0.60 6.78 -12.03
C ASP A 141 0.87 6.47 -11.72
N TYR A 142 1.10 5.81 -10.57
CA TYR A 142 2.43 5.42 -10.07
C TYR A 142 2.38 4.03 -9.42
N VAL A 143 3.53 3.34 -9.42
CA VAL A 143 3.76 2.12 -8.62
C VAL A 143 4.83 2.39 -7.58
N LEU A 144 4.51 2.11 -6.32
CA LEU A 144 5.42 2.12 -5.19
C LEU A 144 5.78 0.68 -4.84
N PHE A 145 7.00 0.26 -5.17
CA PHE A 145 7.53 -1.01 -4.70
C PHE A 145 8.05 -0.88 -3.27
N LEU A 146 7.61 -1.76 -2.37
CA LEU A 146 8.26 -2.02 -1.09
C LEU A 146 9.32 -3.09 -1.34
N ASN A 147 10.56 -2.66 -1.51
CA ASN A 147 11.61 -3.48 -2.09
C ASN A 147 12.12 -4.56 -1.13
N GLN A 148 12.41 -4.15 0.09
CA GLN A 148 12.97 -5.01 1.11
C GLN A 148 12.64 -4.52 2.51
N HIS A 149 12.41 -5.45 3.42
CA HIS A 149 12.38 -5.22 4.84
C HIS A 149 13.63 -5.83 5.47
N TYR A 150 14.63 -5.00 5.76
CA TYR A 150 15.91 -5.43 6.33
C TYR A 150 15.93 -5.28 7.85
N LEU A 151 16.17 -6.39 8.55
CA LEU A 151 16.26 -6.48 10.00
C LEU A 151 17.73 -6.37 10.44
N LYS A 152 18.13 -5.21 10.93
CA LYS A 152 19.48 -4.96 11.39
C LYS A 152 19.55 -5.00 12.92
N TRP A 153 20.17 -6.04 13.44
CA TRP A 153 20.43 -6.16 14.87
C TRP A 153 21.69 -5.42 15.27
N GLN A 154 21.59 -4.64 16.35
CA GLN A 154 22.70 -3.94 16.98
C GLN A 154 22.72 -4.24 18.47
N GLU A 155 23.86 -4.78 18.98
CA GLU A 155 23.99 -5.08 20.42
C GLU A 155 24.51 -3.92 21.25
N LYS A 156 25.37 -3.08 20.68
CA LYS A 156 26.04 -1.97 21.39
C LYS A 156 25.80 -0.65 20.69
N PRO A 157 25.69 0.48 21.39
CA PRO A 157 25.70 0.63 22.86
C PRO A 157 24.41 0.15 23.54
N LEU A 158 23.30 0.06 22.81
CA LEU A 158 22.01 -0.46 23.28
C LEU A 158 21.52 -1.53 22.32
N ARG A 159 20.93 -2.57 22.86
CA ARG A 159 20.24 -3.60 22.07
C ARG A 159 19.09 -2.96 21.31
N THR A 160 19.17 -2.98 20.01
CA THR A 160 18.18 -2.35 19.12
C THR A 160 18.03 -3.16 17.86
N LEU A 161 16.80 -3.47 17.51
CA LEU A 161 16.45 -4.02 16.21
C LEU A 161 15.93 -2.88 15.33
N PHE A 162 16.69 -2.56 14.28
CA PHE A 162 16.27 -1.63 13.25
C PHE A 162 15.52 -2.38 12.16
N HIS A 163 14.37 -1.88 11.80
CA HIS A 163 13.57 -2.34 10.69
C HIS A 163 13.67 -1.32 9.56
N PHE A 164 14.53 -1.57 8.58
CA PHE A 164 14.64 -0.73 7.40
C PHE A 164 13.66 -1.20 6.33
N VAL A 165 12.89 -0.27 5.78
CA VAL A 165 11.99 -0.51 4.65
C VAL A 165 12.50 0.31 3.48
N SER A 166 13.07 -0.34 2.47
CA SER A 166 13.47 0.30 1.23
C SER A 166 12.30 0.33 0.24
N TYR A 167 12.25 1.36 -0.57
CA TYR A 167 11.17 1.57 -1.53
C TYR A 167 11.68 2.26 -2.80
N SER A 168 10.97 2.02 -3.92
CA SER A 168 11.18 2.68 -5.19
C SER A 168 9.83 3.07 -5.80
N LEU A 169 9.73 4.28 -6.34
CA LEU A 169 8.54 4.79 -7.02
C LEU A 169 8.82 4.94 -8.49
N TYR A 170 7.93 4.39 -9.31
CA TYR A 170 7.97 4.51 -10.76
C TYR A 170 6.67 5.11 -11.30
N ASP A 171 6.80 5.86 -12.38
CA ASP A 171 5.66 6.38 -13.13
C ASP A 171 5.09 5.33 -14.11
N LYS A 172 4.01 5.65 -14.78
CA LYS A 172 3.37 4.79 -15.79
C LYS A 172 4.22 4.49 -17.03
N ASN A 173 5.35 5.17 -17.21
CA ASN A 173 6.31 4.94 -18.28
C ASN A 173 7.54 4.15 -17.82
N GLN A 174 7.49 3.51 -16.64
CA GLN A 174 8.62 2.81 -16.00
C GLN A 174 9.82 3.72 -15.66
N GLN A 175 9.60 5.04 -15.52
CA GLN A 175 10.67 5.94 -15.13
C GLN A 175 10.73 6.03 -13.60
N GLU A 176 11.93 5.88 -13.03
CA GLU A 176 12.14 6.05 -11.59
C GLU A 176 11.89 7.52 -11.21
N VAL A 177 10.94 7.74 -10.30
CA VAL A 177 10.62 9.08 -9.75
C VAL A 177 11.45 9.34 -8.50
N THR A 178 11.54 8.35 -7.62
CA THR A 178 12.33 8.42 -6.39
C THR A 178 12.54 7.03 -5.82
N LYS A 179 13.63 6.88 -5.06
CA LYS A 179 13.85 5.72 -4.20
C LYS A 179 14.47 6.14 -2.88
N GLY A 180 14.40 5.26 -1.90
CA GLY A 180 14.99 5.51 -0.60
C GLY A 180 14.61 4.44 0.41
N ASN A 181 14.96 4.71 1.66
CA ASN A 181 14.54 3.86 2.78
C ASN A 181 14.02 4.71 3.94
N ASN A 182 13.28 4.07 4.81
CA ASN A 182 12.91 4.61 6.11
C ASN A 182 12.99 3.50 7.15
N TYR A 183 13.15 3.85 8.42
CA TYR A 183 13.27 2.86 9.47
C TYR A 183 12.43 3.19 10.70
N PHE A 184 12.16 2.16 11.47
CA PHE A 184 11.69 2.22 12.84
C PHE A 184 12.49 1.23 13.69
N THR A 185 12.35 1.28 15.01
CA THR A 185 13.13 0.44 15.91
C THR A 185 12.22 -0.31 16.88
N CYS A 186 12.63 -1.53 17.20
CA CYS A 186 12.07 -2.35 18.25
C CYS A 186 13.19 -2.83 19.19
N MET A 187 12.84 -3.34 20.37
CA MET A 187 13.83 -3.95 21.26
C MET A 187 14.10 -5.40 20.86
N ASN A 188 13.09 -6.09 20.31
CA ASN A 188 13.14 -7.50 19.89
C ASN A 188 12.28 -7.66 18.63
N LEU A 189 12.24 -8.89 18.08
CA LEU A 189 11.24 -9.28 17.11
C LEU A 189 9.83 -9.15 17.72
N GLU A 190 8.92 -8.56 16.99
CA GLU A 190 7.58 -8.25 17.49
C GLU A 190 6.51 -9.02 16.71
N LYS A 191 5.45 -9.41 17.38
CA LYS A 191 4.25 -9.97 16.73
C LYS A 191 3.59 -8.94 15.82
N ALA A 192 2.84 -9.41 14.84
CA ALA A 192 2.25 -8.59 13.78
C ALA A 192 1.51 -7.34 14.28
N ASP A 193 0.72 -7.45 15.35
CA ASP A 193 -0.04 -6.33 15.91
C ASP A 193 0.84 -5.23 16.52
N LYS A 194 1.94 -5.60 17.19
CA LYS A 194 2.91 -4.65 17.74
C LYS A 194 3.80 -4.07 16.64
N LEU A 195 4.21 -4.89 15.68
CA LEU A 195 4.97 -4.46 14.51
C LEU A 195 4.19 -3.39 13.73
N SER A 196 2.88 -3.61 13.51
CA SER A 196 1.99 -2.64 12.87
C SER A 196 1.98 -1.29 13.61
N LYS A 197 1.88 -1.32 14.94
CA LYS A 197 1.91 -0.07 15.75
C LYS A 197 3.26 0.63 15.66
N ALA A 198 4.37 -0.11 15.75
CA ALA A 198 5.72 0.43 15.72
C ALA A 198 6.06 1.07 14.37
N SER A 199 5.61 0.48 13.26
CA SER A 199 5.91 0.94 11.90
C SER A 199 5.07 2.12 11.42
N ARG A 200 3.95 2.49 12.08
CA ARG A 200 3.01 3.55 11.62
C ARG A 200 3.69 4.87 11.26
N LYS A 201 4.59 5.34 12.12
CA LYS A 201 5.28 6.63 11.89
C LYS A 201 6.23 6.56 10.69
N SER A 202 6.93 5.44 10.52
CA SER A 202 7.82 5.20 9.39
C SER A 202 7.01 5.12 8.09
N SER A 203 5.94 4.33 8.05
CA SER A 203 5.03 4.21 6.90
C SER A 203 4.43 5.56 6.50
N SER A 204 4.00 6.37 7.48
CA SER A 204 3.51 7.73 7.22
C SER A 204 4.58 8.65 6.61
N LYS A 205 5.86 8.48 7.00
CA LYS A 205 6.97 9.23 6.39
C LYS A 205 7.22 8.79 4.95
N ILE A 206 7.14 7.47 4.66
CA ILE A 206 7.23 6.95 3.30
C ILE A 206 6.15 7.59 2.44
N ALA A 207 4.86 7.50 2.84
CA ALA A 207 3.76 8.12 2.12
C ALA A 207 3.99 9.61 1.85
N SER A 208 4.42 10.36 2.88
CA SER A 208 4.69 11.79 2.75
C SER A 208 5.86 12.11 1.81
N THR A 209 6.87 11.25 1.76
CA THR A 209 8.01 11.41 0.84
C THR A 209 7.58 11.15 -0.59
N ILE A 210 6.78 10.11 -0.82
CA ILE A 210 6.21 9.79 -2.13
C ILE A 210 5.38 10.95 -2.67
N ILE A 211 4.44 11.46 -1.88
CA ILE A 211 3.61 12.62 -2.26
C ILE A 211 4.49 13.81 -2.67
N LYS A 212 5.47 14.17 -1.85
CA LYS A 212 6.38 15.29 -2.14
C LYS A 212 7.25 15.06 -3.39
N SER A 213 7.51 13.83 -3.78
CA SER A 213 8.30 13.52 -4.98
C SER A 213 7.48 13.66 -6.25
N ILE A 214 6.16 13.44 -6.17
CA ILE A 214 5.22 13.59 -7.28
C ILE A 214 4.83 15.07 -7.48
N ASP A 215 4.71 15.84 -6.41
CA ASP A 215 4.29 17.26 -6.43
C ASP A 215 5.40 18.24 -6.89
N LYS A 216 6.58 17.74 -7.27
CA LYS A 216 7.71 18.56 -7.75
C LYS A 216 7.62 18.81 -9.26
#